data_e53f2669b1e41835a9a9d29b1fda2e3d
#
_entry.id   e53f2669b1e41835a9a9d29b1fda2e3d
#
_cell.length_a   1.000
_cell.length_b   1.000
_cell.length_c   1.000
_cell.angle_alpha   90.00
_cell.angle_beta   90.00
_cell.angle_gamma   90.00
#
_symmetry.space_group_name_H-M   'P 1'
#
loop_
_entity.id
_entity.type
_entity.pdbx_description
1 polymer ?
#
loop_
_entity_poly.entity_id
_entity_poly.type
_entity_poly.pdbx_seq_one_letter_code
_entity_poly.pdbx_strand_id
1 'polypeptide(L)'
;QELDSCTTRTKHVFQVKRFAELMGWEYVYAKAMPYQGGYYGTGLACKDKILKKFSIALPQGGEPRTVAVAELEDYIIASTHLDLQKETQLEEVEVINKTFTELYKDCPKPIFLLGDMNAEPNSETIQMLKTCWDILSVEGNTYSSHNPDKCIDFILQLKNGVKCEVIESKVPTVFHTGDVTQASDHLPIYVDVKIPKN
;
A
#
# COMPACT_ATOMS: atom_id res chain seq x y z
N GLN A 1 0.38 5.81 2.21
CA GLN A 1 0.42 5.55 3.65
C GLN A 1 0.36 6.89 4.39
N GLU A 2 0.33 6.86 5.72
CA GLU A 2 0.38 8.05 6.59
C GLU A 2 -0.64 9.15 6.27
N LEU A 3 -1.83 8.76 5.88
CA LEU A 3 -2.88 9.70 5.48
C LEU A 3 -3.71 10.18 6.66
N ASP A 4 -3.90 11.48 6.73
CA ASP A 4 -4.77 12.11 7.71
C ASP A 4 -6.20 12.30 7.16
N SER A 5 -7.15 12.08 8.06
CA SER A 5 -8.54 12.44 7.84
C SER A 5 -8.97 13.48 8.87
N CYS A 6 -9.05 14.73 8.44
CA CYS A 6 -9.55 15.88 9.24
C CYS A 6 -8.75 16.16 10.52
N THR A 7 -7.46 15.89 10.56
CA THR A 7 -6.60 16.24 11.71
C THR A 7 -6.27 17.72 11.75
N THR A 8 -5.88 18.24 12.93
CA THR A 8 -5.49 19.65 13.04
C THR A 8 -4.22 19.97 12.28
N ARG A 9 -3.23 19.04 12.22
CA ARG A 9 -1.96 19.24 11.47
C ARG A 9 -2.19 19.42 9.97
N THR A 10 -3.23 18.81 9.41
CA THR A 10 -3.61 18.96 8.01
C THR A 10 -4.71 20.01 7.80
N LYS A 11 -4.96 20.89 8.78
CA LYS A 11 -5.99 21.93 8.73
C LYS A 11 -7.38 21.34 8.41
N HIS A 12 -7.68 20.20 9.00
CA HIS A 12 -8.92 19.44 8.83
C HIS A 12 -9.18 18.96 7.39
N VAL A 13 -8.13 18.86 6.57
CA VAL A 13 -8.23 18.24 5.24
C VAL A 13 -8.31 16.73 5.38
N PHE A 14 -9.25 16.11 4.65
CA PHE A 14 -9.28 14.67 4.44
C PHE A 14 -8.43 14.35 3.20
N GLN A 15 -7.17 13.97 3.41
CA GLN A 15 -6.14 13.97 2.35
C GLN A 15 -6.49 13.06 1.16
N VAL A 16 -6.78 11.77 1.37
CA VAL A 16 -7.09 10.86 0.26
C VAL A 16 -8.36 11.27 -0.49
N LYS A 17 -9.39 11.76 0.23
CA LYS A 17 -10.60 12.28 -0.39
C LYS A 17 -10.29 13.49 -1.26
N ARG A 18 -9.52 14.44 -0.72
CA ARG A 18 -9.15 15.65 -1.45
C ARG A 18 -8.32 15.33 -2.70
N PHE A 19 -7.38 14.39 -2.58
CA PHE A 19 -6.59 13.91 -3.71
C PHE A 19 -7.48 13.28 -4.79
N ALA A 20 -8.38 12.38 -4.40
CA ALA A 20 -9.30 11.72 -5.33
C ALA A 20 -10.24 12.73 -6.03
N GLU A 21 -10.78 13.72 -5.30
CA GLU A 21 -11.59 14.79 -5.87
C GLU A 21 -10.84 15.61 -6.94
N LEU A 22 -9.58 15.96 -6.68
CA LEU A 22 -8.74 16.69 -7.63
C LEU A 22 -8.47 15.92 -8.92
N MET A 23 -8.37 14.60 -8.81
CA MET A 23 -8.11 13.70 -9.94
C MET A 23 -9.39 13.23 -10.64
N GLY A 24 -10.56 13.44 -10.06
CA GLY A 24 -11.82 12.84 -10.52
C GLY A 24 -11.86 11.32 -10.33
N TRP A 25 -11.24 10.82 -9.24
CA TRP A 25 -11.10 9.41 -8.91
C TRP A 25 -11.97 9.03 -7.71
N GLU A 26 -12.16 7.72 -7.52
CA GLU A 26 -12.74 7.17 -6.29
C GLU A 26 -11.67 6.90 -5.24
N TYR A 27 -12.07 6.70 -3.97
CA TYR A 27 -11.12 6.42 -2.90
C TYR A 27 -11.61 5.41 -1.87
N VAL A 28 -10.66 4.78 -1.21
CA VAL A 28 -10.82 4.03 0.03
C VAL A 28 -9.94 4.65 1.09
N TYR A 29 -10.41 4.65 2.33
CA TYR A 29 -9.62 5.04 3.49
C TYR A 29 -9.85 4.04 4.62
N ALA A 30 -8.78 3.46 5.13
CA ALA A 30 -8.77 2.59 6.29
C ALA A 30 -8.23 3.37 7.49
N LYS A 31 -9.10 3.61 8.48
CA LYS A 31 -8.72 4.27 9.72
C LYS A 31 -7.90 3.32 10.56
N ALA A 32 -6.70 3.73 10.95
CA ALA A 32 -5.87 3.01 11.89
C ALA A 32 -6.13 3.48 13.33
N MET A 33 -6.03 4.78 13.59
CA MET A 33 -6.21 5.32 14.95
C MET A 33 -6.80 6.74 14.94
N PRO A 34 -7.42 7.18 16.04
CA PRO A 34 -7.72 8.59 16.28
C PRO A 34 -6.41 9.39 16.40
N TYR A 35 -6.35 10.56 15.76
CA TYR A 35 -5.17 11.39 15.79
C TYR A 35 -5.54 12.87 15.65
N GLN A 36 -5.08 13.71 16.56
CA GLN A 36 -5.25 15.18 16.53
C GLN A 36 -6.64 15.68 16.09
N GLY A 37 -7.70 15.12 16.69
CA GLY A 37 -9.09 15.51 16.43
C GLY A 37 -9.70 14.89 15.17
N GLY A 38 -8.94 14.11 14.42
CA GLY A 38 -9.37 13.33 13.27
C GLY A 38 -8.89 11.89 13.35
N TYR A 39 -8.44 11.35 12.21
CA TYR A 39 -7.91 9.98 12.12
C TYR A 39 -6.65 9.94 11.27
N TYR A 40 -5.77 8.98 11.59
CA TYR A 40 -4.60 8.59 10.82
C TYR A 40 -4.80 7.19 10.26
N GLY A 41 -4.26 6.91 9.07
CA GLY A 41 -4.41 5.61 8.44
C GLY A 41 -3.80 5.50 7.05
N THR A 42 -4.28 4.55 6.28
CA THR A 42 -3.84 4.30 4.90
C THR A 42 -5.00 4.39 3.92
N GLY A 43 -4.74 4.55 2.64
CA GLY A 43 -5.80 4.67 1.64
C GLY A 43 -5.34 4.39 0.22
N LEU A 44 -6.33 4.35 -0.65
CA LEU A 44 -6.20 4.15 -2.08
C LEU A 44 -7.01 5.22 -2.82
N ALA A 45 -6.47 5.71 -3.93
CA ALA A 45 -7.22 6.47 -4.91
C ALA A 45 -7.19 5.70 -6.24
N CYS A 46 -8.36 5.40 -6.79
CA CYS A 46 -8.52 4.56 -7.96
C CYS A 46 -9.20 5.35 -9.08
N LYS A 47 -8.59 5.34 -10.29
CA LYS A 47 -9.20 5.93 -11.48
C LYS A 47 -10.43 5.14 -11.91
N ASP A 48 -10.33 3.81 -11.83
CA ASP A 48 -11.42 2.91 -12.18
C ASP A 48 -12.44 2.83 -11.05
N LYS A 49 -13.68 2.49 -11.40
CA LYS A 49 -14.79 2.38 -10.46
C LYS A 49 -14.54 1.29 -9.42
N ILE A 50 -14.69 1.65 -8.15
CA ILE A 50 -14.62 0.71 -7.04
C ILE A 50 -15.96 0.00 -6.90
N LEU A 51 -15.96 -1.32 -7.05
CA LEU A 51 -17.15 -2.16 -6.91
C LEU A 51 -17.45 -2.48 -5.44
N LYS A 52 -16.38 -2.73 -4.66
CA LYS A 52 -16.46 -2.99 -3.23
C LYS A 52 -15.23 -2.45 -2.52
N LYS A 53 -15.42 -1.94 -1.31
CA LYS A 53 -14.34 -1.44 -0.46
C LYS A 53 -14.53 -1.84 0.99
N PHE A 54 -13.43 -2.16 1.65
CA PHE A 54 -13.41 -2.49 3.08
C PHE A 54 -12.02 -2.29 3.67
N SER A 55 -11.90 -2.46 4.97
CA SER A 55 -10.62 -2.43 5.69
C SER A 55 -10.43 -3.69 6.53
N ILE A 56 -9.18 -4.07 6.73
CA ILE A 56 -8.78 -5.17 7.60
C ILE A 56 -7.96 -4.55 8.73
N ALA A 57 -8.36 -4.78 9.98
CA ALA A 57 -7.55 -4.41 11.13
C ALA A 57 -6.39 -5.38 11.27
N LEU A 58 -5.21 -4.87 11.55
CA LEU A 58 -4.02 -5.68 11.80
C LEU A 58 -3.76 -5.80 13.32
N PRO A 59 -2.96 -6.79 13.75
CA PRO A 59 -2.50 -6.90 15.13
C PRO A 59 -1.90 -5.58 15.61
N GLN A 60 -2.15 -5.24 16.87
CA GLN A 60 -1.70 -3.99 17.45
C GLN A 60 -0.33 -4.15 18.09
N GLY A 61 0.64 -3.40 17.60
CA GLY A 61 1.96 -3.21 18.21
C GLY A 61 2.14 -1.81 18.80
N GLY A 62 3.11 -1.07 18.28
CA GLY A 62 3.36 0.33 18.68
C GLY A 62 2.22 1.25 18.29
N GLU A 63 1.78 1.17 17.05
CA GLU A 63 0.64 1.93 16.52
C GLU A 63 -0.35 0.97 15.85
N PRO A 64 -1.68 1.23 15.97
CA PRO A 64 -2.67 0.46 15.22
C PRO A 64 -2.44 0.57 13.71
N ARG A 65 -2.46 -0.57 13.01
CA ARG A 65 -2.29 -0.64 11.56
C ARG A 65 -3.51 -1.27 10.89
N THR A 66 -3.69 -0.98 9.62
CA THR A 66 -4.83 -1.44 8.83
C THR A 66 -4.44 -1.68 7.39
N VAL A 67 -5.25 -2.48 6.69
CA VAL A 67 -5.21 -2.62 5.23
C VAL A 67 -6.45 -1.97 4.64
N ALA A 68 -6.29 -1.07 3.68
CA ALA A 68 -7.37 -0.56 2.83
C ALA A 68 -7.49 -1.46 1.60
N VAL A 69 -8.70 -1.93 1.27
CA VAL A 69 -8.93 -2.82 0.12
C VAL A 69 -9.98 -2.24 -0.81
N ALA A 70 -9.71 -2.25 -2.11
CA ALA A 70 -10.63 -1.94 -3.19
C ALA A 70 -10.73 -3.11 -4.17
N GLU A 71 -11.95 -3.58 -4.44
CA GLU A 71 -12.23 -4.52 -5.52
C GLU A 71 -12.76 -3.74 -6.74
N LEU A 72 -12.07 -3.87 -7.86
CA LEU A 72 -12.42 -3.24 -9.13
C LEU A 72 -12.85 -4.32 -10.15
N GLU A 73 -13.19 -3.92 -11.37
CA GLU A 73 -13.68 -4.87 -12.40
C GLU A 73 -12.60 -5.89 -12.76
N ASP A 74 -11.36 -5.45 -13.03
CA ASP A 74 -10.30 -6.29 -13.58
C ASP A 74 -9.25 -6.73 -12.55
N TYR A 75 -9.20 -6.10 -11.38
CA TYR A 75 -8.20 -6.37 -10.35
C TYR A 75 -8.68 -6.00 -8.94
N ILE A 76 -7.92 -6.43 -7.95
CA ILE A 76 -8.09 -6.07 -6.55
C ILE A 76 -6.80 -5.40 -6.08
N ILE A 77 -6.94 -4.33 -5.33
CA ILE A 77 -5.79 -3.56 -4.83
C ILE A 77 -5.93 -3.28 -3.35
N ALA A 78 -4.84 -3.42 -2.62
CA ALA A 78 -4.79 -3.20 -1.19
C ALA A 78 -3.58 -2.33 -0.82
N SER A 79 -3.74 -1.46 0.19
CA SER A 79 -2.68 -0.63 0.74
C SER A 79 -2.54 -0.86 2.22
N THR A 80 -1.29 -1.00 2.69
CA THR A 80 -0.96 -1.17 4.10
C THR A 80 0.23 -0.32 4.51
N HIS A 81 0.46 -0.24 5.82
CA HIS A 81 1.64 0.32 6.45
C HIS A 81 1.91 -0.53 7.69
N LEU A 82 2.96 -1.34 7.67
CA LEU A 82 3.28 -2.25 8.77
C LEU A 82 3.89 -1.52 9.97
N ASP A 83 3.85 -2.14 11.14
CA ASP A 83 4.47 -1.62 12.36
C ASP A 83 6.00 -1.51 12.22
N LEU A 84 6.63 -0.74 13.11
CA LEU A 84 8.08 -0.61 13.19
C LEU A 84 8.75 -1.80 13.89
N GLN A 85 7.99 -2.54 14.71
CA GLN A 85 8.49 -3.66 15.50
C GLN A 85 8.39 -4.96 14.69
N LYS A 86 9.52 -5.65 14.54
CA LYS A 86 9.62 -6.88 13.74
C LYS A 86 8.60 -7.95 14.17
N GLU A 87 8.45 -8.16 15.46
CA GLU A 87 7.54 -9.17 16.01
C GLU A 87 6.10 -8.89 15.59
N THR A 88 5.68 -7.62 15.69
CA THR A 88 4.35 -7.18 15.25
C THR A 88 4.20 -7.31 13.73
N GLN A 89 5.22 -6.93 12.95
CA GLN A 89 5.20 -7.10 11.49
C GLN A 89 4.93 -8.55 11.07
N LEU A 90 5.53 -9.52 11.76
CA LEU A 90 5.32 -10.95 11.46
C LEU A 90 3.88 -11.37 11.73
N GLU A 91 3.28 -10.92 12.83
CA GLU A 91 1.86 -11.16 13.13
C GLU A 91 0.94 -10.47 12.11
N GLU A 92 1.25 -9.23 11.71
CA GLU A 92 0.51 -8.48 10.68
C GLU A 92 0.57 -9.20 9.32
N VAL A 93 1.75 -9.67 8.92
CA VAL A 93 1.94 -10.43 7.67
C VAL A 93 1.20 -11.75 7.72
N GLU A 94 1.17 -12.45 8.85
CA GLU A 94 0.39 -13.68 9.01
C GLU A 94 -1.10 -13.43 8.74
N VAL A 95 -1.66 -12.36 9.34
CA VAL A 95 -3.06 -11.94 9.12
C VAL A 95 -3.30 -11.58 7.65
N ILE A 96 -2.40 -10.81 7.02
CA ILE A 96 -2.50 -10.43 5.61
C ILE A 96 -2.48 -11.68 4.73
N ASN A 97 -1.48 -12.54 4.88
CA ASN A 97 -1.33 -13.75 4.09
C ASN A 97 -2.55 -14.66 4.20
N LYS A 98 -2.99 -14.95 5.43
CA LYS A 98 -4.18 -15.77 5.70
C LYS A 98 -5.43 -15.16 5.08
N THR A 99 -5.69 -13.88 5.36
CA THR A 99 -6.93 -13.22 4.92
C THR A 99 -7.02 -13.17 3.40
N PHE A 100 -5.96 -12.79 2.70
CA PHE A 100 -6.00 -12.67 1.24
C PHE A 100 -6.03 -14.03 0.55
N THR A 101 -5.32 -15.04 1.06
CA THR A 101 -5.38 -16.40 0.50
C THR A 101 -6.74 -17.05 0.70
N GLU A 102 -7.41 -16.81 1.83
CA GLU A 102 -8.76 -17.32 2.08
C GLU A 102 -9.84 -16.59 1.27
N LEU A 103 -9.84 -15.24 1.30
CA LEU A 103 -10.85 -14.43 0.60
C LEU A 103 -10.81 -14.59 -0.91
N TYR A 104 -9.62 -14.81 -1.48
CA TYR A 104 -9.41 -14.75 -2.92
C TYR A 104 -8.87 -16.07 -3.50
N LYS A 105 -9.09 -17.18 -2.79
CA LYS A 105 -8.63 -18.53 -3.18
C LYS A 105 -8.96 -18.90 -4.62
N ASP A 106 -10.18 -18.61 -5.04
CA ASP A 106 -10.69 -18.95 -6.39
C ASP A 106 -10.94 -17.67 -7.24
N CYS A 107 -10.35 -16.56 -6.88
CA CYS A 107 -10.52 -15.30 -7.58
C CYS A 107 -9.71 -15.30 -8.89
N PRO A 108 -10.36 -15.07 -10.05
CA PRO A 108 -9.67 -15.07 -11.34
C PRO A 108 -8.96 -13.73 -11.65
N LYS A 109 -9.02 -12.76 -10.74
CA LYS A 109 -8.40 -11.44 -10.91
C LYS A 109 -7.03 -11.39 -10.24
N PRO A 110 -6.07 -10.61 -10.74
CA PRO A 110 -4.85 -10.32 -10.01
C PRO A 110 -5.16 -9.47 -8.77
N ILE A 111 -4.42 -9.72 -7.69
CA ILE A 111 -4.56 -9.02 -6.43
C ILE A 111 -3.22 -8.41 -6.07
N PHE A 112 -3.22 -7.10 -5.81
CA PHE A 112 -2.03 -6.33 -5.51
C PHE A 112 -2.06 -5.83 -4.07
N LEU A 113 -0.91 -5.90 -3.39
CA LEU A 113 -0.67 -5.31 -2.09
C LEU A 113 0.46 -4.29 -2.23
N LEU A 114 0.21 -3.05 -1.79
CA LEU A 114 1.18 -1.96 -1.84
C LEU A 114 1.37 -1.38 -0.46
N GLY A 115 2.55 -0.85 -0.20
CA GLY A 115 2.73 -0.05 1.00
C GLY A 115 4.15 0.01 1.50
N ASP A 116 4.26 0.73 2.61
CA ASP A 116 5.44 0.76 3.46
C ASP A 116 5.43 -0.46 4.38
N MET A 117 6.36 -1.36 4.15
CA MET A 117 6.47 -2.58 4.95
C MET A 117 7.38 -2.38 6.17
N ASN A 118 8.00 -1.20 6.33
CA ASN A 118 8.99 -0.92 7.38
C ASN A 118 10.06 -2.02 7.51
N ALA A 119 10.33 -2.74 6.44
CA ALA A 119 11.16 -3.93 6.41
C ALA A 119 11.95 -4.03 5.12
N GLU A 120 13.24 -4.30 5.19
CA GLU A 120 14.11 -4.41 4.02
C GLU A 120 13.97 -5.76 3.29
N PRO A 121 14.39 -5.88 2.00
CA PRO A 121 14.16 -7.06 1.15
C PRO A 121 14.60 -8.40 1.76
N ASN A 122 15.67 -8.39 2.55
CA ASN A 122 16.23 -9.61 3.16
C ASN A 122 15.67 -9.90 4.57
N SER A 123 14.77 -9.07 5.10
CA SER A 123 14.15 -9.27 6.40
C SER A 123 13.24 -10.50 6.44
N GLU A 124 13.04 -11.05 7.63
CA GLU A 124 12.12 -12.16 7.85
C GLU A 124 10.68 -11.79 7.46
N THR A 125 10.28 -10.54 7.70
CA THR A 125 8.98 -9.98 7.31
C THR A 125 8.73 -10.09 5.81
N ILE A 126 9.70 -9.65 4.99
CA ILE A 126 9.59 -9.74 3.53
C ILE A 126 9.68 -11.19 3.04
N GLN A 127 10.52 -12.05 3.68
CA GLN A 127 10.56 -13.47 3.34
C GLN A 127 9.21 -14.15 3.64
N MET A 128 8.54 -13.78 4.74
CA MET A 128 7.21 -14.29 5.06
C MET A 128 6.14 -13.82 4.07
N LEU A 129 6.18 -12.55 3.63
CA LEU A 129 5.32 -12.07 2.53
C LEU A 129 5.55 -12.87 1.24
N LYS A 130 6.81 -13.14 0.90
CA LYS A 130 7.18 -13.92 -0.31
C LYS A 130 6.61 -15.34 -0.32
N THR A 131 6.15 -15.89 0.79
CA THR A 131 5.48 -17.20 0.79
C THR A 131 4.16 -17.19 0.00
N CYS A 132 3.42 -16.06 0.05
CA CYS A 132 2.13 -15.89 -0.60
C CYS A 132 2.14 -14.87 -1.76
N TRP A 133 3.16 -14.01 -1.84
CA TRP A 133 3.22 -12.89 -2.78
C TRP A 133 4.48 -12.90 -3.62
N ASP A 134 4.37 -12.47 -4.88
CA ASP A 134 5.51 -12.13 -5.72
C ASP A 134 5.76 -10.62 -5.63
N ILE A 135 7.02 -10.20 -5.44
CA ILE A 135 7.40 -8.78 -5.48
C ILE A 135 7.46 -8.36 -6.96
N LEU A 136 6.73 -7.31 -7.31
CA LEU A 136 6.70 -6.72 -8.64
C LEU A 136 7.57 -5.46 -8.73
N SER A 137 7.69 -4.73 -7.62
CA SER A 137 8.49 -3.51 -7.57
C SER A 137 9.99 -3.82 -7.65
N VAL A 138 10.72 -2.91 -8.30
CA VAL A 138 12.19 -2.92 -8.24
C VAL A 138 12.65 -2.76 -6.78
N GLU A 139 13.70 -3.46 -6.39
CA GLU A 139 14.38 -3.24 -5.13
C GLU A 139 15.21 -1.97 -5.23
N GLY A 140 14.58 -0.84 -4.92
CA GLY A 140 15.18 0.49 -4.94
C GLY A 140 14.94 1.22 -3.63
N ASN A 141 15.92 2.01 -3.19
CA ASN A 141 15.81 2.76 -1.97
C ASN A 141 14.74 3.86 -2.08
N THR A 142 13.81 3.87 -1.13
CA THR A 142 12.69 4.82 -1.07
C THR A 142 12.75 5.76 0.12
N TYR A 143 13.40 5.34 1.20
CA TYR A 143 13.52 6.09 2.45
C TYR A 143 15.00 6.39 2.76
N SER A 144 15.37 7.62 3.22
CA SER A 144 14.54 8.81 3.19
C SER A 144 14.65 9.50 1.84
N SER A 145 13.63 10.28 1.44
CA SER A 145 13.60 11.00 0.15
C SER A 145 14.79 11.95 -0.08
N HIS A 146 15.40 12.47 1.00
CA HIS A 146 16.58 13.33 0.93
C HIS A 146 17.89 12.58 0.63
N ASN A 147 18.03 11.36 1.17
CA ASN A 147 19.21 10.51 0.99
C ASN A 147 18.77 9.04 1.11
N PRO A 148 18.19 8.48 0.05
CA PRO A 148 17.58 7.14 0.10
C PRO A 148 18.63 6.06 0.36
N ASP A 149 18.51 5.37 1.49
CA ASP A 149 19.39 4.28 1.90
C ASP A 149 18.67 2.99 2.28
N LYS A 150 17.30 3.03 2.32
CA LYS A 150 16.46 1.87 2.66
C LYS A 150 15.41 1.59 1.60
N CYS A 151 15.25 0.32 1.25
CA CYS A 151 14.17 -0.20 0.41
C CYS A 151 13.09 -0.81 1.32
N ILE A 152 12.05 -0.06 1.64
CA ILE A 152 10.99 -0.48 2.57
C ILE A 152 9.58 -0.39 1.99
N ASP A 153 9.43 0.20 0.82
CA ASP A 153 8.16 0.29 0.09
C ASP A 153 8.10 -0.76 -1.02
N PHE A 154 7.00 -1.49 -1.09
CA PHE A 154 6.84 -2.60 -2.03
C PHE A 154 5.49 -2.59 -2.73
N ILE A 155 5.48 -3.14 -3.95
CA ILE A 155 4.30 -3.52 -4.71
C ILE A 155 4.39 -5.01 -5.00
N LEU A 156 3.38 -5.76 -4.54
CA LEU A 156 3.36 -7.21 -4.57
C LEU A 156 2.09 -7.71 -5.27
N GLN A 157 2.16 -8.92 -5.82
CA GLN A 157 1.02 -9.63 -6.38
C GLN A 157 0.80 -10.97 -5.67
N LEU A 158 -0.45 -11.26 -5.28
CA LEU A 158 -0.82 -12.54 -4.66
C LEU A 158 -0.61 -13.70 -5.63
N LYS A 159 -0.06 -14.81 -5.13
CA LYS A 159 0.13 -16.07 -5.87
C LYS A 159 -1.16 -16.87 -5.95
N ASN A 160 -2.19 -16.31 -6.59
CA ASN A 160 -3.50 -16.95 -6.77
C ASN A 160 -3.68 -17.67 -8.12
N GLY A 161 -2.58 -17.91 -8.84
CA GLY A 161 -2.60 -18.54 -10.16
C GLY A 161 -2.73 -17.55 -11.33
N VAL A 162 -3.11 -16.29 -11.08
CA VAL A 162 -3.10 -15.22 -12.09
C VAL A 162 -1.73 -14.59 -12.12
N LYS A 163 -1.14 -14.41 -13.30
CA LYS A 163 0.19 -13.80 -13.44
C LYS A 163 0.14 -12.61 -14.39
N CYS A 164 0.50 -11.43 -13.87
CA CYS A 164 0.68 -10.23 -14.67
C CYS A 164 2.10 -10.16 -15.24
N GLU A 165 2.23 -9.53 -16.40
CA GLU A 165 3.52 -9.18 -16.99
C GLU A 165 3.94 -7.80 -16.48
N VAL A 166 5.10 -7.71 -15.84
CA VAL A 166 5.68 -6.41 -15.43
C VAL A 166 6.31 -5.77 -16.66
N ILE A 167 5.81 -4.62 -17.06
CA ILE A 167 6.32 -3.82 -18.18
C ILE A 167 7.43 -2.90 -17.71
N GLU A 168 7.19 -2.22 -16.59
CA GLU A 168 8.16 -1.30 -15.99
C GLU A 168 7.97 -1.25 -14.46
N SER A 169 9.08 -1.08 -13.75
CA SER A 169 9.08 -0.80 -12.32
C SER A 169 10.21 0.17 -11.99
N LYS A 170 9.91 1.23 -11.25
CA LYS A 170 10.90 2.28 -10.90
C LYS A 170 10.63 2.93 -9.54
N VAL A 171 11.70 3.48 -8.98
CA VAL A 171 11.69 4.54 -7.96
C VAL A 171 12.05 5.85 -8.68
N PRO A 172 11.09 6.71 -9.04
CA PRO A 172 11.39 7.97 -9.71
C PRO A 172 12.10 8.93 -8.74
N THR A 173 13.17 9.56 -9.22
CA THR A 173 13.96 10.55 -8.47
C THR A 173 13.92 11.93 -9.10
N VAL A 174 13.37 12.04 -10.31
CA VAL A 174 13.27 13.30 -11.07
C VAL A 174 11.82 13.60 -11.37
N PHE A 175 11.39 14.80 -11.01
CA PHE A 175 10.03 15.29 -11.21
C PHE A 175 10.06 16.59 -12.02
N HIS A 176 9.06 16.76 -12.90
CA HIS A 176 8.99 17.96 -13.74
C HIS A 176 8.57 19.21 -12.94
N THR A 177 7.82 19.02 -11.86
CA THR A 177 7.32 20.10 -11.00
C THR A 177 7.28 19.65 -9.55
N GLY A 178 7.47 20.58 -8.63
CA GLY A 178 7.45 20.31 -7.20
C GLY A 178 8.80 19.78 -6.68
N ASP A 179 8.83 19.57 -5.37
CA ASP A 179 9.96 19.01 -4.65
C ASP A 179 9.48 17.77 -3.88
N VAL A 180 9.94 16.61 -4.26
CA VAL A 180 9.53 15.34 -3.65
C VAL A 180 9.92 15.29 -2.18
N THR A 181 11.03 15.88 -1.79
CA THR A 181 11.52 15.90 -0.40
C THR A 181 10.67 16.76 0.54
N GLN A 182 9.88 17.68 -0.04
CA GLN A 182 8.88 18.45 0.70
C GLN A 182 7.50 17.76 0.69
N ALA A 183 7.25 16.91 -0.29
CA ALA A 183 5.97 16.21 -0.43
C ALA A 183 5.87 14.99 0.50
N SER A 184 6.98 14.27 0.67
CA SER A 184 7.07 13.07 1.51
C SER A 184 8.52 12.81 1.90
N ASP A 185 8.73 12.17 3.04
CA ASP A 185 10.03 11.60 3.43
C ASP A 185 10.32 10.25 2.74
N HIS A 186 9.38 9.72 1.94
CA HIS A 186 9.60 8.61 1.03
C HIS A 186 9.64 9.07 -0.43
N LEU A 187 10.44 8.39 -1.25
CA LEU A 187 10.30 8.44 -2.71
C LEU A 187 9.14 7.55 -3.14
N PRO A 188 8.36 7.95 -4.17
CA PRO A 188 7.31 7.09 -4.71
C PRO A 188 7.90 5.91 -5.47
N ILE A 189 7.17 4.80 -5.48
CA ILE A 189 7.43 3.67 -6.37
C ILE A 189 6.25 3.45 -7.29
N TYR A 190 6.48 2.92 -8.47
CA TYR A 190 5.42 2.43 -9.35
C TYR A 190 5.80 1.15 -10.06
N VAL A 191 4.76 0.41 -10.44
CA VAL A 191 4.86 -0.75 -11.33
C VAL A 191 3.79 -0.62 -12.40
N ASP A 192 4.21 -0.77 -13.65
CA ASP A 192 3.32 -0.87 -14.79
C ASP A 192 3.16 -2.34 -15.17
N VAL A 193 1.92 -2.84 -15.15
CA VAL A 193 1.63 -4.24 -15.39
C VAL A 193 0.60 -4.43 -16.50
N LYS A 194 0.78 -5.47 -17.27
CA LYS A 194 -0.22 -5.95 -18.20
C LYS A 194 -1.03 -7.07 -17.54
N ILE A 195 -2.31 -6.81 -17.32
CA ILE A 195 -3.26 -7.79 -16.79
C ILE A 195 -3.64 -8.77 -17.92
N PRO A 196 -3.58 -10.08 -17.70
CA PRO A 196 -4.01 -11.06 -18.69
C PRO A 196 -5.52 -10.84 -18.98
N LYS A 197 -5.88 -10.90 -20.26
CA LYS A 197 -7.31 -10.92 -20.64
C LYS A 197 -7.83 -12.33 -20.41
N ASN A 198 -8.90 -12.43 -19.62
CA ASN A 198 -9.67 -13.66 -19.49
C ASN A 198 -10.40 -14.01 -20.78
#